data_5dfbf42ecca85d1fb7a6beb3ff43441f
#
_entry.id   5dfbf42ecca85d1fb7a6beb3ff43441f
#
_cell.length_a   1.000
_cell.length_b   1.000
_cell.length_c   1.000
_cell.angle_alpha   90.00
_cell.angle_beta   90.00
_cell.angle_gamma   90.00
#
_symmetry.space_group_name_H-M   'P 1'
#
loop_
_entity.id
_entity.type
_entity.pdbx_description
1 polymer ?
#
loop_
_entity_poly.entity_id
_entity_poly.type
_entity_poly.pdbx_seq_one_letter_code
_entity_poly.pdbx_strand_id
1 'polypeptide(L)'
;MNPRYFEAMGIPLLEGRYFNAGDARDKQRVVIIGQHAARLLFPNRPAVGQAIRLVYLDAADPWGVVVGVVGDVKYTATEGPQELELYYPYTQYPVSTSRVAARFQGGSSGVMRLIRDAMTEVAPETAVSDVRLMDELILDTLWQQRLWGFLLAAFAVLALVLAALGLYGVLSYIVKQRTLEIGIRVALGAQRWNILSLVCGEGMRLVIGGMVIGMIIAIAVSRLIEQLLYGMSGRDPVVFLSVPVVLTGVALLACYIPVWRAMRIDPIEE
;
A
#
# COMPACT_ATOMS: atom_id res chain seq x y z
N MET A 1 -21.19 16.22 13.90
CA MET A 1 -19.90 16.95 13.77
C MET A 1 -20.02 18.34 14.36
N ASN A 2 -18.97 18.83 15.04
CA ASN A 2 -18.86 20.22 15.49
C ASN A 2 -18.50 21.12 14.30
N PRO A 3 -18.96 22.38 14.21
CA PRO A 3 -18.57 23.32 13.15
C PRO A 3 -17.07 23.47 12.91
N ARG A 4 -16.24 23.38 13.96
CA ARG A 4 -14.77 23.49 13.87
C ARG A 4 -14.04 22.19 13.51
N TYR A 5 -14.76 21.10 13.29
CA TYR A 5 -14.13 19.81 12.95
C TYR A 5 -13.29 19.88 11.68
N PHE A 6 -13.84 20.46 10.63
CA PHE A 6 -13.16 20.55 9.33
C PHE A 6 -11.89 21.41 9.41
N GLU A 7 -11.93 22.50 10.18
CA GLU A 7 -10.77 23.35 10.42
C GLU A 7 -9.68 22.60 11.21
N ALA A 8 -10.06 21.89 12.27
CA ALA A 8 -9.14 21.12 13.10
C ALA A 8 -8.46 20.02 12.29
N MET A 9 -9.18 19.35 11.41
CA MET A 9 -8.68 18.28 10.54
C MET A 9 -7.98 18.81 9.28
N GLY A 10 -8.11 20.11 8.96
CA GLY A 10 -7.53 20.71 7.77
C GLY A 10 -8.27 20.32 6.49
N ILE A 11 -9.56 19.98 6.57
CA ILE A 11 -10.39 19.58 5.43
C ILE A 11 -10.93 20.86 4.76
N PRO A 12 -10.57 21.14 3.48
CA PRO A 12 -11.00 22.35 2.80
C PRO A 12 -12.49 22.29 2.41
N LEU A 13 -13.18 23.41 2.54
CA LEU A 13 -14.50 23.61 1.94
C LEU A 13 -14.32 23.91 0.46
N LEU A 14 -14.99 23.16 -0.40
CA LEU A 14 -14.92 23.32 -1.86
C LEU A 14 -16.13 24.11 -2.38
N GLU A 15 -17.34 23.84 -1.85
CA GLU A 15 -18.58 24.51 -2.24
C GLU A 15 -19.49 24.70 -1.03
N GLY A 16 -20.30 25.75 -1.04
CA GLY A 16 -21.31 26.00 0.00
C GLY A 16 -20.76 26.56 1.30
N ARG A 17 -21.16 25.99 2.45
CA ARG A 17 -20.77 26.44 3.79
C ARG A 17 -20.52 25.27 4.75
N TYR A 18 -19.76 25.52 5.79
CA TYR A 18 -19.68 24.64 6.95
C TYR A 18 -20.95 24.70 7.80
N PHE A 19 -21.10 23.76 8.74
CA PHE A 19 -22.14 23.82 9.76
C PHE A 19 -21.98 25.07 10.62
N ASN A 20 -23.10 25.61 11.08
CA ASN A 20 -23.12 26.75 11.98
C ASN A 20 -24.13 26.52 13.12
N ALA A 21 -24.20 27.47 14.06
CA ALA A 21 -25.08 27.37 15.22
C ALA A 21 -26.59 27.38 14.84
N GLY A 22 -26.91 27.83 13.64
CA GLY A 22 -28.31 27.82 13.12
C GLY A 22 -28.78 26.44 12.66
N ASP A 23 -27.88 25.46 12.51
CA ASP A 23 -28.21 24.07 12.15
C ASP A 23 -28.65 23.28 13.40
N ALA A 24 -29.71 23.77 14.05
CA ALA A 24 -30.26 23.20 15.29
C ALA A 24 -31.22 22.03 15.01
N ARG A 25 -31.58 21.29 16.06
CA ARG A 25 -32.39 20.06 15.98
C ARG A 25 -33.80 20.27 15.40
N ASP A 26 -34.35 21.42 15.64
CA ASP A 26 -35.70 21.82 15.19
C ASP A 26 -35.73 22.47 13.80
N LYS A 27 -34.61 22.62 13.15
CA LYS A 27 -34.46 23.21 11.82
C LYS A 27 -34.37 22.15 10.74
N GLN A 28 -34.37 22.64 9.48
CA GLN A 28 -34.13 21.79 8.32
C GLN A 28 -32.87 20.97 8.49
N ARG A 29 -32.96 19.66 8.25
CA ARG A 29 -31.80 18.77 8.33
C ARG A 29 -30.79 19.08 7.25
N VAL A 30 -29.55 19.18 7.64
CA VAL A 30 -28.45 19.54 6.75
C VAL A 30 -27.36 18.49 6.78
N VAL A 31 -26.67 18.36 5.64
CA VAL A 31 -25.57 17.43 5.47
C VAL A 31 -24.44 18.12 4.69
N ILE A 32 -23.20 17.80 5.04
CA ILE A 32 -22.01 18.12 4.24
C ILE A 32 -21.52 16.80 3.66
N ILE A 33 -21.10 16.81 2.40
CA ILE A 33 -20.64 15.61 1.69
C ILE A 33 -19.23 15.79 1.17
N GLY A 34 -18.49 14.67 1.02
CA GLY A 34 -17.19 14.65 0.38
C GLY A 34 -17.29 14.90 -1.13
N GLN A 35 -16.20 15.34 -1.75
CA GLN A 35 -16.13 15.63 -3.17
C GLN A 35 -16.49 14.43 -4.04
N HIS A 36 -16.02 13.24 -3.64
CA HIS A 36 -16.34 11.98 -4.33
C HIS A 36 -17.84 11.68 -4.29
N ALA A 37 -18.46 11.82 -3.13
CA ALA A 37 -19.91 11.67 -2.97
C ALA A 37 -20.69 12.68 -3.82
N ALA A 38 -20.23 13.92 -3.88
CA ALA A 38 -20.85 14.95 -4.70
C ALA A 38 -20.82 14.59 -6.19
N ARG A 39 -19.70 14.12 -6.71
CA ARG A 39 -19.55 13.70 -8.12
C ARG A 39 -20.39 12.46 -8.45
N LEU A 40 -20.48 11.52 -7.53
CA LEU A 40 -21.21 10.27 -7.75
C LEU A 40 -22.72 10.47 -7.71
N LEU A 41 -23.20 11.24 -6.72
CA LEU A 41 -24.64 11.46 -6.52
C LEU A 41 -25.21 12.53 -7.44
N PHE A 42 -24.40 13.51 -7.85
CA PHE A 42 -24.81 14.67 -8.64
C PHE A 42 -23.87 14.98 -9.81
N PRO A 43 -23.68 14.04 -10.77
CA PRO A 43 -22.63 14.14 -11.79
C PRO A 43 -22.76 15.36 -12.72
N ASN A 44 -23.97 15.91 -12.89
CA ASN A 44 -24.23 16.98 -13.87
C ASN A 44 -24.94 18.20 -13.26
N ARG A 45 -24.90 18.37 -11.94
CA ARG A 45 -25.57 19.47 -11.24
C ARG A 45 -24.87 19.82 -9.94
N PRO A 46 -25.00 21.07 -9.45
CA PRO A 46 -24.47 21.45 -8.15
C PRO A 46 -25.05 20.56 -7.04
N ALA A 47 -24.21 20.07 -6.15
CA ALA A 47 -24.65 19.24 -5.04
C ALA A 47 -25.31 20.08 -3.92
N VAL A 48 -24.83 21.31 -3.72
CA VAL A 48 -25.36 22.24 -2.70
C VAL A 48 -26.81 22.60 -3.02
N GLY A 49 -27.69 22.52 -2.02
CA GLY A 49 -29.12 22.73 -2.13
C GLY A 49 -29.94 21.49 -2.51
N GLN A 50 -29.27 20.37 -2.88
CA GLN A 50 -29.99 19.13 -3.20
C GLN A 50 -30.34 18.36 -1.94
N ALA A 51 -31.44 17.60 -1.98
CA ALA A 51 -31.87 16.73 -0.90
C ALA A 51 -31.31 15.32 -1.08
N ILE A 52 -30.80 14.74 0.02
CA ILE A 52 -30.32 13.35 0.09
C ILE A 52 -31.14 12.59 1.12
N ARG A 53 -31.52 11.35 0.78
CA ARG A 53 -32.18 10.46 1.74
C ARG A 53 -31.14 9.71 2.58
N LEU A 54 -31.24 9.84 3.88
CA LEU A 54 -30.32 9.29 4.88
C LEU A 54 -30.90 7.99 5.46
N VAL A 55 -30.70 6.87 4.77
CA VAL A 55 -31.37 5.58 5.06
C VAL A 55 -30.95 4.99 6.40
N TYR A 56 -29.75 5.31 6.90
CA TYR A 56 -29.20 4.78 8.16
C TYR A 56 -29.63 5.55 9.41
N LEU A 57 -30.33 6.65 9.24
CA LEU A 57 -30.82 7.42 10.37
C LEU A 57 -32.29 7.05 10.57
N ASP A 58 -32.54 6.36 11.68
CA ASP A 58 -33.90 6.01 12.11
C ASP A 58 -34.63 7.28 12.59
N ALA A 59 -35.06 8.07 11.63
CA ALA A 59 -35.59 9.40 11.84
C ALA A 59 -36.94 9.54 11.11
N ALA A 60 -37.89 10.21 11.75
CA ALA A 60 -39.20 10.49 11.18
C ALA A 60 -39.11 11.24 9.83
N ASP A 61 -38.05 12.01 9.61
CA ASP A 61 -37.72 12.66 8.35
C ASP A 61 -36.29 12.26 7.90
N PRO A 62 -36.14 11.35 6.94
CA PRO A 62 -34.85 10.86 6.49
C PRO A 62 -34.15 11.79 5.48
N TRP A 63 -34.74 12.95 5.15
CA TRP A 63 -34.17 13.84 4.14
C TRP A 63 -33.26 14.90 4.77
N GLY A 64 -32.06 15.07 4.20
CA GLY A 64 -31.13 16.15 4.53
C GLY A 64 -30.77 16.96 3.30
N VAL A 65 -30.65 18.27 3.45
CA VAL A 65 -30.22 19.17 2.37
C VAL A 65 -28.70 19.35 2.43
N VAL A 66 -28.03 19.19 1.29
CA VAL A 66 -26.60 19.43 1.16
C VAL A 66 -26.32 20.92 1.29
N VAL A 67 -25.58 21.31 2.32
CA VAL A 67 -25.20 22.72 2.56
C VAL A 67 -23.75 23.02 2.21
N GLY A 68 -22.93 21.98 2.04
CA GLY A 68 -21.53 22.14 1.64
C GLY A 68 -20.92 20.86 1.07
N VAL A 69 -19.89 21.05 0.29
CA VAL A 69 -19.02 19.99 -0.25
C VAL A 69 -17.60 20.25 0.27
N VAL A 70 -17.00 19.23 0.85
CA VAL A 70 -15.64 19.28 1.41
C VAL A 70 -14.69 18.37 0.65
N GLY A 71 -13.39 18.60 0.80
CA GLY A 71 -12.36 17.70 0.26
C GLY A 71 -12.47 16.30 0.87
N ASP A 72 -12.19 15.28 0.06
CA ASP A 72 -12.22 13.90 0.51
C ASP A 72 -11.11 13.62 1.54
N VAL A 73 -11.41 12.79 2.53
CA VAL A 73 -10.47 12.36 3.57
C VAL A 73 -10.13 10.89 3.37
N LYS A 74 -8.86 10.57 3.37
CA LYS A 74 -8.42 9.18 3.36
C LYS A 74 -8.45 8.62 4.79
N TYR A 75 -9.45 7.82 5.13
CA TYR A 75 -9.57 7.16 6.44
C TYR A 75 -8.66 5.95 6.59
N THR A 76 -8.26 5.36 5.48
CA THR A 76 -7.33 4.23 5.43
C THR A 76 -6.15 4.57 4.55
N ALA A 77 -4.95 4.16 4.97
CA ALA A 77 -3.75 4.30 4.17
C ALA A 77 -3.78 3.45 2.88
N THR A 78 -4.75 2.56 2.77
CA THR A 78 -5.01 1.73 1.59
C THR A 78 -5.89 2.52 0.63
N GLU A 79 -5.50 2.62 -0.64
CA GLU A 79 -6.32 3.16 -1.72
C GLU A 79 -7.48 2.20 -2.03
N GLY A 80 -8.42 2.09 -1.11
CA GLY A 80 -9.71 1.43 -1.33
C GLY A 80 -10.65 2.30 -2.14
N PRO A 81 -11.82 1.77 -2.57
CA PRO A 81 -12.87 2.61 -3.15
C PRO A 81 -13.18 3.73 -2.17
N GLN A 82 -13.15 4.97 -2.67
CA GLN A 82 -13.46 6.13 -1.84
C GLN A 82 -14.85 5.94 -1.26
N GLU A 83 -14.93 5.81 0.08
CA GLU A 83 -16.20 5.72 0.76
C GLU A 83 -16.98 7.02 0.58
N LEU A 84 -18.30 6.91 0.51
CA LEU A 84 -19.18 8.07 0.43
C LEU A 84 -19.16 8.79 1.79
N GLU A 85 -18.45 9.89 1.86
CA GLU A 85 -18.35 10.67 3.08
C GLU A 85 -19.56 11.58 3.25
N LEU A 86 -20.26 11.36 4.34
CA LEU A 86 -21.44 12.13 4.73
C LEU A 86 -21.24 12.62 6.17
N TYR A 87 -21.31 13.92 6.37
CA TYR A 87 -21.11 14.56 7.66
C TYR A 87 -22.41 15.18 8.14
N TYR A 88 -22.71 15.00 9.42
CA TYR A 88 -23.94 15.51 10.06
C TYR A 88 -23.60 16.38 11.25
N PRO A 89 -24.34 17.48 11.50
CA PRO A 89 -24.17 18.25 12.72
C PRO A 89 -24.64 17.44 13.92
N TYR A 90 -23.85 17.41 14.99
CA TYR A 90 -24.18 16.64 16.18
C TYR A 90 -25.44 17.15 16.88
N THR A 91 -25.76 18.45 16.69
CA THR A 91 -26.97 19.09 17.21
C THR A 91 -28.25 18.46 16.66
N GLN A 92 -28.22 17.99 15.41
CA GLN A 92 -29.35 17.32 14.78
C GLN A 92 -29.34 15.80 15.00
N TYR A 93 -28.14 15.22 15.16
CA TYR A 93 -27.95 13.77 15.32
C TYR A 93 -27.02 13.49 16.51
N PRO A 94 -27.58 13.52 17.73
CA PRO A 94 -26.81 13.20 18.92
C PRO A 94 -26.42 11.71 18.91
N VAL A 95 -25.16 11.44 19.22
CA VAL A 95 -24.62 10.08 19.33
C VAL A 95 -24.15 9.82 20.74
N SER A 96 -24.30 8.58 21.23
CA SER A 96 -23.90 8.18 22.58
C SER A 96 -22.39 8.12 22.76
N THR A 97 -21.64 7.92 21.66
CA THR A 97 -20.19 7.88 21.68
C THR A 97 -19.64 8.87 20.65
N SER A 98 -18.76 9.74 21.09
CA SER A 98 -18.14 10.77 20.23
C SER A 98 -16.63 10.67 20.28
N ARG A 99 -15.99 10.89 19.15
CA ARG A 99 -14.55 11.08 19.07
C ARG A 99 -14.24 12.57 18.96
N VAL A 100 -13.33 13.05 19.79
CA VAL A 100 -12.90 14.45 19.78
C VAL A 100 -11.49 14.52 19.21
N ALA A 101 -11.32 15.32 18.15
CA ALA A 101 -10.01 15.65 17.60
C ALA A 101 -9.60 17.05 18.07
N ALA A 102 -8.42 17.16 18.65
CA ALA A 102 -7.85 18.43 19.09
C ALA A 102 -6.51 18.68 18.36
N ARG A 103 -6.40 19.85 17.74
CA ARG A 103 -5.13 20.32 17.16
C ARG A 103 -4.40 21.17 18.21
N PHE A 104 -3.13 20.89 18.43
CA PHE A 104 -2.30 21.62 19.39
C PHE A 104 -0.94 21.95 18.78
N GLN A 105 -0.24 22.91 19.43
CA GLN A 105 1.14 23.27 19.09
C GLN A 105 2.00 22.97 20.32
N GLY A 106 3.09 22.21 20.16
CA GLY A 106 4.02 21.86 21.23
C GLY A 106 4.16 20.36 21.48
N GLY A 107 4.78 19.99 22.60
CA GLY A 107 5.06 18.60 22.95
C GLY A 107 3.81 17.80 23.37
N SER A 108 3.71 16.56 22.93
CA SER A 108 2.53 15.68 23.09
C SER A 108 2.25 15.24 24.54
N SER A 109 3.29 15.06 25.36
CA SER A 109 3.16 14.45 26.69
C SER A 109 2.34 15.28 27.71
N GLY A 110 2.35 16.60 27.57
CA GLY A 110 1.57 17.50 28.42
C GLY A 110 0.11 17.64 27.97
N VAL A 111 -0.13 17.61 26.67
CA VAL A 111 -1.45 17.84 26.06
C VAL A 111 -2.44 16.72 26.37
N MET A 112 -1.99 15.48 26.34
CA MET A 112 -2.86 14.33 26.67
C MET A 112 -3.41 14.41 28.11
N ARG A 113 -2.58 14.89 29.05
CA ARG A 113 -3.02 15.11 30.43
C ARG A 113 -4.02 16.27 30.50
N LEU A 114 -3.71 17.40 29.88
CA LEU A 114 -4.61 18.56 29.85
C LEU A 114 -5.98 18.24 29.23
N ILE A 115 -6.02 17.47 28.17
CA ILE A 115 -7.29 17.03 27.57
C ILE A 115 -8.08 16.15 28.54
N ARG A 116 -7.43 15.21 29.21
CA ARG A 116 -8.09 14.33 30.18
C ARG A 116 -8.63 15.11 31.39
N ASP A 117 -7.82 16.03 31.92
CA ASP A 117 -8.20 16.84 33.06
C ASP A 117 -9.38 17.77 32.69
N ALA A 118 -9.32 18.43 31.54
CA ALA A 118 -10.42 19.28 31.04
C ALA A 118 -11.71 18.48 30.78
N MET A 119 -11.61 17.26 30.27
CA MET A 119 -12.79 16.40 30.05
C MET A 119 -13.39 15.94 31.39
N THR A 120 -12.56 15.62 32.39
CA THR A 120 -13.03 15.24 33.72
C THR A 120 -13.71 16.41 34.42
N GLU A 121 -13.25 17.64 34.20
CA GLU A 121 -13.87 18.86 34.77
C GLU A 121 -15.23 19.16 34.12
N VAL A 122 -15.34 19.03 32.77
CA VAL A 122 -16.56 19.38 32.04
C VAL A 122 -17.62 18.27 32.09
N ALA A 123 -17.19 17.02 32.13
CA ALA A 123 -18.07 15.86 32.05
C ALA A 123 -17.56 14.70 32.93
N PRO A 124 -17.63 14.82 34.25
CA PRO A 124 -17.05 13.85 35.21
C PRO A 124 -17.65 12.44 35.09
N GLU A 125 -18.89 12.33 34.61
CA GLU A 125 -19.56 11.04 34.41
C GLU A 125 -19.25 10.38 33.04
N THR A 126 -18.48 11.06 32.18
CA THR A 126 -18.16 10.56 30.86
C THR A 126 -16.82 9.83 30.88
N ALA A 127 -16.83 8.54 30.58
CA ALA A 127 -15.60 7.77 30.47
C ALA A 127 -14.79 8.25 29.25
N VAL A 128 -13.61 8.84 29.49
CA VAL A 128 -12.64 9.17 28.46
C VAL A 128 -11.76 7.96 28.23
N SER A 129 -12.02 7.24 27.17
CA SER A 129 -11.20 6.11 26.74
C SER A 129 -10.30 6.56 25.58
N ASP A 130 -9.08 6.03 25.57
CA ASP A 130 -8.23 5.99 24.39
C ASP A 130 -7.78 7.37 23.84
N VAL A 131 -7.14 8.17 24.71
CA VAL A 131 -6.49 9.43 24.28
C VAL A 131 -5.16 9.08 23.61
N ARG A 132 -5.08 9.25 22.28
CA ARG A 132 -3.90 8.92 21.46
C ARG A 132 -3.55 10.06 20.51
N LEU A 133 -2.30 10.07 20.09
CA LEU A 133 -1.87 10.94 18.97
C LEU A 133 -2.38 10.39 17.64
N MET A 134 -2.72 11.29 16.74
CA MET A 134 -3.15 10.91 15.39
C MET A 134 -2.06 10.11 14.67
N ASP A 135 -0.78 10.47 14.85
CA ASP A 135 0.35 9.75 14.26
C ASP A 135 0.44 8.29 14.77
N GLU A 136 0.14 8.05 16.05
CA GLU A 136 0.10 6.69 16.60
C GLU A 136 -1.04 5.87 16.00
N LEU A 137 -2.23 6.47 15.82
CA LEU A 137 -3.36 5.83 15.16
C LEU A 137 -3.05 5.45 13.71
N ILE A 138 -2.38 6.32 12.98
CA ILE A 138 -1.95 6.06 11.60
C ILE A 138 -0.92 4.92 11.58
N LEU A 139 0.05 4.94 12.49
CA LEU A 139 1.05 3.88 12.58
C LEU A 139 0.45 2.52 12.95
N ASP A 140 -0.52 2.50 13.87
CA ASP A 140 -1.25 1.28 14.25
C ASP A 140 -2.08 0.71 13.07
N THR A 141 -2.59 1.56 12.21
CA THR A 141 -3.30 1.10 11.01
C THR A 141 -2.36 0.49 9.98
N LEU A 142 -1.10 0.94 9.96
CA LEU A 142 -0.09 0.49 8.98
C LEU A 142 0.70 -0.74 9.44
N TRP A 143 0.67 -1.12 10.74
CA TRP A 143 1.49 -2.22 11.24
C TRP A 143 1.17 -3.56 10.56
N GLN A 144 -0.10 -3.83 10.32
CA GLN A 144 -0.55 -5.05 9.64
C GLN A 144 -0.03 -5.11 8.20
N GLN A 145 -0.07 -3.99 7.47
CA GLN A 145 0.47 -3.92 6.10
C GLN A 145 1.99 -4.10 6.08
N ARG A 146 2.70 -3.52 7.05
CA ARG A 146 4.16 -3.71 7.19
C ARG A 146 4.51 -5.15 7.50
N LEU A 147 3.73 -5.84 8.35
CA LEU A 147 3.93 -7.24 8.65
C LEU A 147 3.76 -8.11 7.40
N TRP A 148 2.70 -7.91 6.63
CA TRP A 148 2.50 -8.62 5.37
C TRP A 148 3.62 -8.33 4.36
N GLY A 149 4.03 -7.06 4.26
CA GLY A 149 5.16 -6.67 3.41
C GLY A 149 6.47 -7.36 3.81
N PHE A 150 6.77 -7.43 5.11
CA PHE A 150 7.95 -8.13 5.62
C PHE A 150 7.90 -9.64 5.34
N LEU A 151 6.77 -10.29 5.57
CA LEU A 151 6.60 -11.73 5.30
C LEU A 151 6.77 -12.02 3.79
N LEU A 152 6.14 -11.23 2.92
CA LEU A 152 6.28 -11.38 1.47
C LEU A 152 7.75 -11.16 1.03
N ALA A 153 8.43 -10.17 1.59
CA ALA A 153 9.84 -9.93 1.30
C ALA A 153 10.72 -11.10 1.74
N ALA A 154 10.47 -11.67 2.93
CA ALA A 154 11.18 -12.84 3.41
C ALA A 154 10.98 -14.07 2.50
N PHE A 155 9.74 -14.33 2.07
CA PHE A 155 9.45 -15.38 1.11
C PHE A 155 10.10 -15.14 -0.26
N ALA A 156 10.13 -13.89 -0.74
CA ALA A 156 10.77 -13.54 -2.00
C ALA A 156 12.30 -13.80 -1.94
N VAL A 157 12.95 -13.44 -0.83
CA VAL A 157 14.37 -13.72 -0.61
C VAL A 157 14.63 -15.23 -0.57
N LEU A 158 13.81 -15.99 0.15
CA LEU A 158 13.92 -17.44 0.20
C LEU A 158 13.78 -18.08 -1.18
N ALA A 159 12.76 -17.66 -1.94
CA ALA A 159 12.54 -18.12 -3.31
C ALA A 159 13.73 -17.80 -4.22
N LEU A 160 14.31 -16.60 -4.09
CA LEU A 160 15.48 -16.17 -4.84
C LEU A 160 16.72 -17.04 -4.52
N VAL A 161 16.95 -17.37 -3.24
CA VAL A 161 18.03 -18.27 -2.81
C VAL A 161 17.84 -19.66 -3.39
N LEU A 162 16.62 -20.21 -3.32
CA LEU A 162 16.32 -21.53 -3.89
C LEU A 162 16.50 -21.55 -5.41
N ALA A 163 16.07 -20.51 -6.11
CA ALA A 163 16.27 -20.36 -7.54
C ALA A 163 17.76 -20.29 -7.90
N ALA A 164 18.56 -19.54 -7.14
CA ALA A 164 20.01 -19.45 -7.34
C ALA A 164 20.70 -20.80 -7.11
N LEU A 165 20.31 -21.53 -6.05
CA LEU A 165 20.83 -22.87 -5.77
C LEU A 165 20.45 -23.87 -6.87
N GLY A 166 19.21 -23.82 -7.36
CA GLY A 166 18.74 -24.66 -8.47
C GLY A 166 19.53 -24.40 -9.75
N LEU A 167 19.73 -23.14 -10.10
CA LEU A 167 20.52 -22.73 -11.28
C LEU A 167 21.98 -23.15 -11.14
N TYR A 168 22.58 -22.95 -9.95
CA TYR A 168 23.93 -23.42 -9.65
C TYR A 168 24.06 -24.94 -9.82
N GLY A 169 23.10 -25.73 -9.34
CA GLY A 169 23.09 -27.18 -9.46
C GLY A 169 23.04 -27.63 -10.93
N VAL A 170 22.14 -27.04 -11.72
CA VAL A 170 22.02 -27.36 -13.18
C VAL A 170 23.32 -27.02 -13.92
N LEU A 171 23.86 -25.82 -13.69
CA LEU A 171 25.09 -25.37 -14.36
C LEU A 171 26.30 -26.23 -13.96
N SER A 172 26.40 -26.56 -12.68
CA SER A 172 27.48 -27.44 -12.19
C SER A 172 27.43 -28.84 -12.82
N TYR A 173 26.20 -29.35 -13.04
CA TYR A 173 25.98 -30.62 -13.74
C TYR A 173 26.39 -30.52 -15.22
N ILE A 174 26.00 -29.47 -15.93
CA ILE A 174 26.35 -29.22 -17.36
C ILE A 174 27.87 -29.10 -17.51
N VAL A 175 28.53 -28.35 -16.61
CA VAL A 175 29.99 -28.19 -16.61
C VAL A 175 30.70 -29.55 -16.42
N LYS A 176 30.27 -30.37 -15.43
CA LYS A 176 30.83 -31.71 -15.20
C LYS A 176 30.66 -32.62 -16.41
N GLN A 177 29.48 -32.59 -17.05
CA GLN A 177 29.23 -33.44 -18.22
C GLN A 177 30.11 -33.08 -19.44
N ARG A 178 30.56 -31.82 -19.53
CA ARG A 178 31.39 -31.30 -20.61
C ARG A 178 32.85 -31.10 -20.24
N THR A 179 33.29 -31.64 -19.12
CA THR A 179 34.66 -31.42 -18.60
C THR A 179 35.71 -31.84 -19.63
N LEU A 180 35.53 -33.01 -20.32
CA LEU A 180 36.43 -33.48 -21.34
C LEU A 180 36.50 -32.53 -22.55
N GLU A 181 35.36 -32.05 -23.06
CA GLU A 181 35.28 -31.09 -24.15
C GLU A 181 35.97 -29.77 -23.81
N ILE A 182 35.72 -29.29 -22.60
CA ILE A 182 36.32 -28.05 -22.08
C ILE A 182 37.84 -28.24 -21.96
N GLY A 183 38.29 -29.40 -21.41
CA GLY A 183 39.72 -29.75 -21.28
C GLY A 183 40.45 -29.73 -22.62
N ILE A 184 39.86 -30.35 -23.69
CA ILE A 184 40.42 -30.35 -25.03
C ILE A 184 40.54 -28.93 -25.58
N ARG A 185 39.51 -28.09 -25.39
CA ARG A 185 39.54 -26.71 -25.87
C ARG A 185 40.60 -25.87 -25.15
N VAL A 186 40.76 -26.07 -23.85
CA VAL A 186 41.86 -25.42 -23.04
C VAL A 186 43.22 -25.85 -23.56
N ALA A 187 43.42 -27.14 -23.82
CA ALA A 187 44.67 -27.67 -24.38
C ALA A 187 45.00 -27.12 -25.76
N LEU A 188 43.98 -26.81 -26.57
CA LEU A 188 44.11 -26.16 -27.87
C LEU A 188 44.27 -24.63 -27.79
N GLY A 189 44.38 -24.04 -26.58
CA GLY A 189 44.63 -22.61 -26.38
C GLY A 189 43.39 -21.74 -26.34
N ALA A 190 42.20 -22.30 -26.12
CA ALA A 190 40.99 -21.50 -25.94
C ALA A 190 41.10 -20.55 -24.75
N GLN A 191 40.76 -19.29 -24.93
CA GLN A 191 40.73 -18.31 -23.86
C GLN A 191 39.65 -18.64 -22.84
N ARG A 192 39.93 -18.43 -21.56
CA ARG A 192 38.98 -18.67 -20.44
C ARG A 192 37.63 -17.97 -20.64
N TRP A 193 37.64 -16.80 -21.28
CA TRP A 193 36.45 -16.04 -21.59
C TRP A 193 35.49 -16.75 -22.58
N ASN A 194 36.04 -17.48 -23.56
CA ASN A 194 35.23 -18.21 -24.52
C ASN A 194 34.48 -19.41 -23.89
N ILE A 195 35.08 -20.04 -22.90
CA ILE A 195 34.44 -21.11 -22.13
C ILE A 195 33.39 -20.56 -21.19
N LEU A 196 33.67 -19.42 -20.54
CA LEU A 196 32.75 -18.69 -19.70
C LEU A 196 31.50 -18.28 -20.47
N SER A 197 31.68 -17.68 -21.64
CA SER A 197 30.57 -17.21 -22.49
C SER A 197 29.69 -18.37 -23.01
N LEU A 198 30.26 -19.54 -23.25
CA LEU A 198 29.51 -20.71 -23.69
C LEU A 198 28.60 -21.24 -22.58
N VAL A 199 29.16 -21.47 -21.39
CA VAL A 199 28.41 -22.01 -20.25
C VAL A 199 27.39 -21.01 -19.71
N CYS A 200 27.81 -19.74 -19.54
CA CYS A 200 26.90 -18.68 -19.11
C CYS A 200 25.80 -18.42 -20.15
N GLY A 201 26.09 -18.58 -21.44
CA GLY A 201 25.09 -18.39 -22.49
C GLY A 201 23.94 -19.40 -22.44
N GLU A 202 24.22 -20.67 -22.13
CA GLU A 202 23.17 -21.68 -21.94
C GLU A 202 22.36 -21.42 -20.67
N GLY A 203 23.02 -21.08 -19.55
CA GLY A 203 22.34 -20.68 -18.32
C GLY A 203 21.48 -19.44 -18.51
N MET A 204 21.97 -18.43 -19.23
CA MET A 204 21.26 -17.20 -19.47
C MET A 204 20.00 -17.41 -20.34
N ARG A 205 20.02 -18.34 -21.31
CA ARG A 205 18.81 -18.69 -22.07
C ARG A 205 17.70 -19.24 -21.18
N LEU A 206 18.05 -20.10 -20.21
CA LEU A 206 17.10 -20.63 -19.23
C LEU A 206 16.55 -19.50 -18.35
N VAL A 207 17.41 -18.60 -17.89
CA VAL A 207 17.02 -17.45 -17.05
C VAL A 207 16.09 -16.51 -17.82
N ILE A 208 16.43 -16.16 -19.07
CA ILE A 208 15.59 -15.31 -19.90
C ILE A 208 14.23 -15.97 -20.18
N GLY A 209 14.22 -17.26 -20.52
CA GLY A 209 12.98 -18.01 -20.73
C GLY A 209 12.10 -18.02 -19.47
N GLY A 210 12.68 -18.34 -18.31
CA GLY A 210 11.98 -18.30 -17.02
C GLY A 210 11.49 -16.90 -16.64
N MET A 211 12.28 -15.86 -16.93
CA MET A 211 11.92 -14.47 -16.67
C MET A 211 10.73 -14.01 -17.53
N VAL A 212 10.69 -14.36 -18.81
CA VAL A 212 9.57 -14.03 -19.71
C VAL A 212 8.29 -14.70 -19.20
N ILE A 213 8.35 -15.99 -18.90
CA ILE A 213 7.20 -16.73 -18.38
C ILE A 213 6.75 -16.16 -17.01
N GLY A 214 7.70 -15.92 -16.11
CA GLY A 214 7.43 -15.33 -14.80
C GLY A 214 6.79 -13.94 -14.89
N MET A 215 7.26 -13.11 -15.83
CA MET A 215 6.70 -11.78 -16.07
C MET A 215 5.24 -11.85 -16.57
N ILE A 216 4.96 -12.77 -17.49
CA ILE A 216 3.59 -12.98 -18.01
C ILE A 216 2.66 -13.40 -16.86
N ILE A 217 3.11 -14.35 -16.02
CA ILE A 217 2.33 -14.81 -14.88
C ILE A 217 2.14 -13.67 -13.86
N ALA A 218 3.18 -12.90 -13.56
CA ALA A 218 3.12 -11.77 -12.62
C ALA A 218 2.13 -10.70 -13.09
N ILE A 219 2.12 -10.37 -14.39
CA ILE A 219 1.15 -9.43 -14.97
C ILE A 219 -0.28 -10.00 -14.92
N ALA A 220 -0.46 -11.30 -15.18
CA ALA A 220 -1.77 -11.93 -15.13
C ALA A 220 -2.33 -11.95 -13.68
N VAL A 221 -1.49 -12.32 -12.71
CA VAL A 221 -1.86 -12.34 -11.28
C VAL A 221 -2.12 -10.92 -10.77
N SER A 222 -1.29 -9.94 -11.15
CA SER A 222 -1.51 -8.52 -10.79
C SER A 222 -2.86 -8.02 -11.28
N ARG A 223 -3.25 -8.34 -12.52
CA ARG A 223 -4.57 -7.98 -13.05
C ARG A 223 -5.73 -8.65 -12.29
N LEU A 224 -5.56 -9.90 -11.89
CA LEU A 224 -6.57 -10.62 -11.13
C LEU A 224 -6.75 -9.99 -9.74
N ILE A 225 -5.65 -9.61 -9.10
CA ILE A 225 -5.65 -8.95 -7.79
C ILE A 225 -6.29 -7.55 -7.91
N GLU A 226 -5.97 -6.77 -8.95
CA GLU A 226 -6.60 -5.47 -9.23
C GLU A 226 -8.13 -5.58 -9.37
N GLN A 227 -8.63 -6.64 -9.97
CA GLN A 227 -10.07 -6.89 -10.11
C GLN A 227 -10.74 -7.27 -8.78
N LEU A 228 -10.02 -7.93 -7.88
CA LEU A 228 -10.52 -8.35 -6.57
C LEU A 228 -10.38 -7.24 -5.50
N LEU A 229 -9.36 -6.41 -5.61
CA LEU A 229 -9.13 -5.25 -4.74
C LEU A 229 -9.47 -3.97 -5.52
N TYR A 230 -10.71 -3.58 -5.50
CA TYR A 230 -11.22 -2.35 -6.09
C TYR A 230 -10.32 -1.13 -5.78
N GLY A 231 -9.57 -0.64 -6.79
CA GLY A 231 -8.95 0.70 -6.74
C GLY A 231 -7.46 0.79 -6.38
N MET A 232 -6.74 -0.30 -6.20
CA MET A 232 -5.27 -0.23 -6.06
C MET A 232 -4.60 -0.35 -7.42
N SER A 233 -3.92 0.69 -7.86
CA SER A 233 -3.06 0.60 -9.05
C SER A 233 -1.76 -0.13 -8.67
N GLY A 234 -1.78 -1.46 -8.76
CA GLY A 234 -0.62 -2.33 -8.51
C GLY A 234 0.48 -2.25 -9.56
N ARG A 235 0.45 -1.25 -10.45
CA ARG A 235 1.40 -1.10 -11.55
C ARG A 235 2.43 -0.01 -11.26
N ASP A 236 3.28 -0.26 -10.32
CA ASP A 236 4.47 0.56 -10.18
C ASP A 236 5.51 0.10 -11.23
N PRO A 237 5.79 0.90 -12.28
CA PRO A 237 6.77 0.54 -13.31
C PRO A 237 8.17 0.33 -12.75
N VAL A 238 8.47 0.94 -11.60
CA VAL A 238 9.77 0.77 -10.91
C VAL A 238 9.90 -0.66 -10.40
N VAL A 239 8.85 -1.25 -9.84
CA VAL A 239 8.87 -2.64 -9.35
C VAL A 239 9.04 -3.61 -10.51
N PHE A 240 8.28 -3.43 -11.60
CA PHE A 240 8.36 -4.30 -12.79
C PHE A 240 9.71 -4.23 -13.48
N LEU A 241 10.45 -3.14 -13.37
CA LEU A 241 11.80 -3.00 -13.93
C LEU A 241 12.88 -3.49 -12.97
N SER A 242 12.76 -3.26 -11.67
CA SER A 242 13.76 -3.63 -10.67
C SER A 242 13.88 -5.14 -10.47
N VAL A 243 12.76 -5.87 -10.48
CA VAL A 243 12.75 -7.32 -10.27
C VAL A 243 13.55 -8.08 -11.35
N PRO A 244 13.38 -7.86 -12.66
CA PRO A 244 14.23 -8.47 -13.69
C PRO A 244 15.71 -8.12 -13.56
N VAL A 245 16.04 -6.89 -13.16
CA VAL A 245 17.45 -6.48 -12.97
C VAL A 245 18.08 -7.24 -11.83
N VAL A 246 17.41 -7.36 -10.68
CA VAL A 246 17.89 -8.12 -9.51
C VAL A 246 18.04 -9.61 -9.87
N LEU A 247 17.02 -10.21 -10.51
CA LEU A 247 17.04 -11.61 -10.92
C LEU A 247 18.20 -11.89 -11.90
N THR A 248 18.43 -11.00 -12.87
CA THR A 248 19.55 -11.12 -13.81
C THR A 248 20.88 -11.05 -13.07
N GLY A 249 21.04 -10.11 -12.13
CA GLY A 249 22.24 -10.00 -11.31
C GLY A 249 22.54 -11.26 -10.50
N VAL A 250 21.53 -11.82 -9.84
CA VAL A 250 21.67 -13.07 -9.08
C VAL A 250 21.99 -14.25 -9.99
N ALA A 251 21.34 -14.33 -11.16
CA ALA A 251 21.62 -15.39 -12.15
C ALA A 251 23.06 -15.31 -12.67
N LEU A 252 23.57 -14.12 -12.96
CA LEU A 252 24.97 -13.92 -13.35
C LEU A 252 25.94 -14.36 -12.27
N LEU A 253 25.68 -14.04 -11.00
CA LEU A 253 26.50 -14.49 -9.88
C LEU A 253 26.44 -16.02 -9.73
N ALA A 254 25.26 -16.62 -9.84
CA ALA A 254 25.08 -18.07 -9.77
C ALA A 254 25.77 -18.81 -10.93
N CYS A 255 25.87 -18.20 -12.10
CA CYS A 255 26.61 -18.74 -13.24
C CYS A 255 28.13 -18.57 -13.08
N TYR A 256 28.58 -17.44 -12.54
CA TYR A 256 30.00 -17.11 -12.42
C TYR A 256 30.76 -18.06 -11.45
N ILE A 257 30.16 -18.38 -10.33
CA ILE A 257 30.81 -19.18 -9.25
C ILE A 257 31.23 -20.58 -9.73
N PRO A 258 30.37 -21.41 -10.36
CA PRO A 258 30.76 -22.77 -10.77
C PRO A 258 31.82 -22.76 -11.89
N VAL A 259 31.73 -21.81 -12.82
CA VAL A 259 32.67 -21.69 -13.92
C VAL A 259 34.03 -21.26 -13.41
N TRP A 260 34.09 -20.31 -12.47
CA TRP A 260 35.34 -19.88 -11.86
C TRP A 260 36.02 -21.01 -11.03
N ARG A 261 35.23 -21.84 -10.36
CA ARG A 261 35.74 -23.06 -9.67
C ARG A 261 36.28 -24.08 -10.67
N ALA A 262 35.57 -24.35 -11.75
CA ALA A 262 36.01 -25.31 -12.77
C ALA A 262 37.34 -24.90 -13.44
N MET A 263 37.59 -23.59 -13.59
CA MET A 263 38.84 -23.08 -14.16
C MET A 263 40.04 -23.10 -13.19
N ARG A 264 39.83 -23.37 -11.89
CA ARG A 264 40.89 -23.47 -10.89
C ARG A 264 41.35 -24.91 -10.62
N ILE A 265 40.66 -25.90 -11.17
CA ILE A 265 41.06 -27.30 -11.04
C ILE A 265 42.22 -27.55 -12.04
N ASP A 266 43.42 -27.75 -11.53
CA ASP A 266 44.57 -28.12 -12.32
C ASP A 266 44.34 -29.52 -12.92
N PRO A 267 44.51 -29.73 -14.23
CA PRO A 267 44.22 -31.03 -14.88
C PRO A 267 45.28 -32.12 -14.62
N ILE A 268 46.16 -31.97 -13.61
CA ILE A 268 47.33 -32.85 -13.40
C ILE A 268 47.15 -33.79 -12.19
N GLU A 269 46.04 -33.74 -11.44
CA GLU A 269 45.86 -34.64 -10.26
C GLU A 269 44.68 -35.63 -10.44
N GLU A 270 44.67 -36.42 -11.54
CA GLU A 270 44.00 -37.72 -11.60
C GLU A 270 44.78 -38.70 -12.48
#